data_b53ce5212eacf468f93d2417893494bd
#
_entry.id   b53ce5212eacf468f93d2417893494bd
#
_cell.length_a   1.000
_cell.length_b   1.000
_cell.length_c   1.000
_cell.angle_alpha   90.00
_cell.angle_beta   90.00
_cell.angle_gamma   90.00
#
_symmetry.space_group_name_H-M   'P 1'
#
loop_
_entity.id
_entity.type
_entity.pdbx_description
1 polymer ?
#
loop_
_entity_poly.entity_id
_entity_poly.type
_entity_poly.pdbx_seq_one_letter_code
_entity_poly.pdbx_strand_id
1 'polypeptide(L)'
;MSAIFLTGTDTDIGKTVITTLLVHFFQKRNIPIFSFKPIQTGAIQRNGEWYAPDPVVYEKVTKPTSHNEFYGILLKKASSPHLAARLEGVQIPLQEIKEQIAFLETKYEHLILEGAGGLYVPITDEGYCMIDFMQELSYPVILVARAGLGTINHTVLSIEALKKRNISIAGIIFNQLNVDDHEIEEDNRIMVKKLTDVPVIGSVPYMDNLIERLKEEEVRDQLISNWDEKRLKGVLLNDAGSAIK
;
A
#
# COMPACT_ATOMS: atom_id res chain seq x y z
N MET A 1 -15.46 -8.88 8.78
CA MET A 1 -14.03 -8.67 8.57
C MET A 1 -13.78 -8.18 7.17
N SER A 2 -12.88 -7.24 6.99
CA SER A 2 -12.51 -6.75 5.67
C SER A 2 -11.03 -6.36 5.64
N ALA A 3 -10.40 -6.58 4.51
CA ALA A 3 -9.04 -6.14 4.27
C ALA A 3 -8.98 -5.27 3.01
N ILE A 4 -7.99 -4.38 2.95
CA ILE A 4 -7.66 -3.56 1.79
C ILE A 4 -6.25 -3.94 1.37
N PHE A 5 -6.03 -4.13 0.07
CA PHE A 5 -4.69 -4.28 -0.46
C PHE A 5 -4.17 -2.95 -0.99
N LEU A 6 -3.06 -2.46 -0.49
CA LEU A 6 -2.40 -1.26 -0.99
C LEU A 6 -1.29 -1.65 -1.94
N THR A 7 -1.37 -1.19 -3.18
CA THR A 7 -0.33 -1.38 -4.19
C THR A 7 0.07 -0.05 -4.82
N GLY A 8 1.00 -0.06 -5.72
CA GLY A 8 1.45 1.15 -6.37
C GLY A 8 1.71 1.00 -7.86
N THR A 9 1.75 2.13 -8.55
CA THR A 9 2.16 2.18 -9.95
C THR A 9 3.65 1.91 -10.14
N ASP A 10 4.45 2.00 -9.06
CA ASP A 10 5.90 1.80 -9.08
C ASP A 10 6.45 1.50 -7.67
N THR A 11 7.78 1.29 -7.58
CA THR A 11 8.52 1.29 -6.30
C THR A 11 8.77 2.73 -5.86
N ASP A 12 9.00 2.94 -4.56
CA ASP A 12 9.35 4.23 -3.92
C ASP A 12 8.36 5.38 -4.17
N ILE A 13 7.11 5.06 -4.49
CA ILE A 13 6.05 6.06 -4.65
C ILE A 13 5.34 6.42 -3.34
N GLY A 14 5.84 5.94 -2.20
CA GLY A 14 5.33 6.27 -0.88
C GLY A 14 4.21 5.36 -0.36
N LYS A 15 4.11 4.10 -0.82
CA LYS A 15 3.13 3.13 -0.28
C LYS A 15 3.13 3.10 1.24
N THR A 16 4.29 3.01 1.85
CA THR A 16 4.48 2.92 3.31
C THR A 16 3.95 4.17 4.04
N VAL A 17 4.14 5.35 3.45
CA VAL A 17 3.55 6.60 3.96
C VAL A 17 2.02 6.52 3.91
N ILE A 18 1.47 6.12 2.77
CA ILE A 18 0.02 6.00 2.59
C ILE A 18 -0.58 4.92 3.50
N THR A 19 0.09 3.77 3.67
CA THR A 19 -0.32 2.74 4.64
C THR A 19 -0.42 3.33 6.05
N THR A 20 0.63 4.03 6.49
CA THR A 20 0.68 4.66 7.82
C THR A 20 -0.44 5.71 8.00
N LEU A 21 -0.67 6.53 6.97
CA LEU A 21 -1.74 7.53 6.99
C LEU A 21 -3.15 6.89 6.96
N LEU A 22 -3.34 5.77 6.24
CA LEU A 22 -4.61 5.02 6.26
C LEU A 22 -4.88 4.44 7.65
N VAL A 23 -3.87 3.87 8.30
CA VAL A 23 -4.00 3.37 9.68
C VAL A 23 -4.42 4.50 10.60
N HIS A 24 -3.74 5.65 10.54
CA HIS A 24 -4.12 6.84 11.33
C HIS A 24 -5.53 7.33 11.00
N PHE A 25 -5.89 7.41 9.72
CA PHE A 25 -7.21 7.83 9.25
C PHE A 25 -8.34 7.01 9.86
N PHE A 26 -8.21 5.68 9.88
CA PHE A 26 -9.23 4.78 10.41
C PHE A 26 -9.25 4.79 11.94
N GLN A 27 -8.09 4.73 12.60
CA GLN A 27 -7.99 4.78 14.06
C GLN A 27 -8.59 6.05 14.65
N LYS A 28 -8.36 7.21 14.02
CA LYS A 28 -8.96 8.49 14.42
C LYS A 28 -10.50 8.48 14.36
N ARG A 29 -11.08 7.56 13.59
CA ARG A 29 -12.51 7.36 13.42
C ARG A 29 -13.06 6.19 14.23
N ASN A 30 -12.28 5.70 15.20
CA ASN A 30 -12.59 4.54 16.04
C ASN A 30 -12.83 3.24 15.22
N ILE A 31 -12.15 3.10 14.09
CA ILE A 31 -12.14 1.89 13.27
C ILE A 31 -10.78 1.21 13.49
N PRO A 32 -10.72 0.12 14.28
CA PRO A 32 -9.46 -0.57 14.55
C PRO A 32 -8.97 -1.29 13.29
N ILE A 33 -7.76 -0.96 12.88
CA ILE A 33 -7.14 -1.51 11.67
C ILE A 33 -5.66 -1.80 11.92
N PHE A 34 -5.16 -2.88 11.35
CA PHE A 34 -3.76 -3.29 11.44
C PHE A 34 -3.13 -3.33 10.05
N SER A 35 -1.87 -2.88 9.94
CA SER A 35 -1.10 -2.94 8.68
C SER A 35 -0.17 -4.15 8.68
N PHE A 36 -0.07 -4.81 7.51
CA PHE A 36 0.78 -5.96 7.32
C PHE A 36 1.50 -5.90 5.96
N LYS A 37 2.79 -6.21 5.96
CA LYS A 37 3.66 -6.28 4.78
C LYS A 37 3.94 -7.75 4.46
N PRO A 38 3.21 -8.41 3.56
CA PRO A 38 3.40 -9.83 3.26
C PRO A 38 4.84 -10.19 2.89
N ILE A 39 5.49 -9.33 2.10
CA ILE A 39 6.87 -9.52 1.64
C ILE A 39 7.62 -8.21 1.79
N GLN A 40 8.67 -8.21 2.62
CA GLN A 40 9.58 -7.09 2.78
C GLN A 40 10.94 -7.43 2.21
N THR A 41 11.46 -6.59 1.32
CA THR A 41 12.84 -6.64 0.83
C THR A 41 13.63 -5.44 1.34
N GLY A 42 14.96 -5.52 1.33
CA GLY A 42 15.82 -4.42 1.77
C GLY A 42 15.85 -4.24 3.28
N ALA A 43 15.99 -5.34 4.04
CA ALA A 43 16.12 -5.24 5.49
C ALA A 43 17.26 -4.32 5.90
N ILE A 44 17.04 -3.54 6.96
CA ILE A 44 18.05 -2.67 7.56
C ILE A 44 18.63 -3.31 8.81
N GLN A 45 19.91 -3.10 9.07
CA GLN A 45 20.57 -3.62 10.27
C GLN A 45 20.68 -2.54 11.35
N ARG A 46 20.23 -2.86 12.58
CA ARG A 46 20.37 -2.01 13.76
C ARG A 46 20.85 -2.88 14.94
N ASN A 47 21.92 -2.50 15.58
CA ASN A 47 22.48 -3.23 16.74
C ASN A 47 22.69 -4.74 16.51
N GLY A 48 23.01 -5.14 15.28
CA GLY A 48 23.22 -6.55 14.93
C GLY A 48 21.96 -7.32 14.52
N GLU A 49 20.78 -6.75 14.70
CA GLU A 49 19.49 -7.33 14.31
C GLU A 49 18.96 -6.77 12.99
N TRP A 50 18.17 -7.57 12.27
CA TRP A 50 17.56 -7.17 11.01
C TRP A 50 16.14 -6.68 11.23
N TYR A 51 15.80 -5.52 10.65
CA TYR A 51 14.51 -4.87 10.75
C TYR A 51 13.90 -4.66 9.37
N ALA A 52 12.58 -4.79 9.31
CA ALA A 52 11.77 -4.46 8.16
C ALA A 52 11.55 -2.94 8.09
N PRO A 53 12.06 -2.22 7.07
CA PRO A 53 12.01 -0.75 7.05
C PRO A 53 10.60 -0.17 6.98
N ASP A 54 9.67 -0.78 6.22
CA ASP A 54 8.30 -0.29 6.12
C ASP A 54 7.54 -0.43 7.45
N PRO A 55 7.54 -1.59 8.12
CA PRO A 55 7.04 -1.76 9.48
C PRO A 55 7.55 -0.76 10.51
N VAL A 56 8.82 -0.34 10.44
CA VAL A 56 9.37 0.72 11.33
C VAL A 56 8.58 2.04 11.17
N VAL A 57 8.05 2.30 9.98
CA VAL A 57 7.19 3.50 9.76
C VAL A 57 5.80 3.28 10.34
N TYR A 58 5.22 2.07 10.23
CA TYR A 58 3.90 1.76 10.81
C TYR A 58 3.88 1.91 12.34
N GLU A 59 4.99 1.62 13.01
CA GLU A 59 5.14 1.78 14.47
C GLU A 59 4.95 3.23 14.96
N LYS A 60 4.98 4.21 14.05
CA LYS A 60 4.69 5.61 14.39
C LYS A 60 3.20 5.83 14.75
N VAL A 61 2.32 4.96 14.29
CA VAL A 61 0.85 5.04 14.51
C VAL A 61 0.27 3.79 15.19
N THR A 62 0.96 2.67 15.14
CA THR A 62 0.51 1.40 15.74
C THR A 62 1.61 0.81 16.60
N LYS A 63 1.25 0.35 17.80
CA LYS A 63 2.19 -0.37 18.69
C LYS A 63 1.84 -1.86 18.67
N PRO A 64 2.61 -2.70 17.96
CA PRO A 64 2.40 -4.14 17.93
C PRO A 64 2.92 -4.80 19.22
N THR A 65 2.57 -6.08 19.41
CA THR A 65 3.18 -6.90 20.45
C THR A 65 4.67 -7.17 20.14
N SER A 66 4.98 -7.31 18.84
CA SER A 66 6.34 -7.54 18.32
C SER A 66 6.46 -6.92 16.93
N HIS A 67 7.64 -6.38 16.58
CA HIS A 67 7.94 -5.85 15.25
C HIS A 67 7.69 -6.89 14.13
N ASN A 68 7.99 -8.16 14.40
CA ASN A 68 7.80 -9.25 13.43
C ASN A 68 6.33 -9.54 13.11
N GLU A 69 5.39 -9.02 13.88
CA GLU A 69 3.96 -9.14 13.60
C GLU A 69 3.52 -8.38 12.33
N PHE A 70 4.30 -7.39 11.92
CA PHE A 70 3.98 -6.55 10.77
C PHE A 70 4.35 -7.12 9.41
N TYR A 71 5.07 -8.24 9.32
CA TYR A 71 5.49 -8.78 8.02
C TYR A 71 5.48 -10.30 7.97
N GLY A 72 5.35 -10.85 6.75
CA GLY A 72 5.37 -12.29 6.51
C GLY A 72 6.81 -12.82 6.34
N ILE A 73 7.54 -12.29 5.37
CA ILE A 73 8.96 -12.62 5.16
C ILE A 73 9.80 -11.35 5.04
N LEU A 74 11.00 -11.40 5.61
CA LEU A 74 12.00 -10.33 5.54
C LEU A 74 13.23 -10.80 4.76
N LEU A 75 13.49 -10.16 3.63
CA LEU A 75 14.65 -10.42 2.77
C LEU A 75 15.64 -9.25 2.87
N LYS A 76 16.92 -9.57 3.01
CA LYS A 76 17.97 -8.56 3.25
C LYS A 76 18.28 -7.73 2.01
N LYS A 77 18.28 -8.38 0.82
CA LYS A 77 18.63 -7.68 -0.41
C LYS A 77 17.52 -6.71 -0.84
N ALA A 78 17.89 -5.46 -1.05
CA ALA A 78 17.01 -4.46 -1.66
C ALA A 78 16.91 -4.73 -3.18
N SER A 79 15.91 -5.51 -3.57
CA SER A 79 15.59 -5.88 -4.96
C SER A 79 14.16 -6.39 -5.06
N SER A 80 13.75 -6.85 -6.26
CA SER A 80 12.48 -7.58 -6.40
C SER A 80 12.48 -8.86 -5.54
N PRO A 81 11.32 -9.27 -5.01
CA PRO A 81 11.22 -10.42 -4.11
C PRO A 81 11.88 -11.70 -4.61
N HIS A 82 11.60 -12.12 -5.86
CA HIS A 82 12.19 -13.32 -6.45
C HIS A 82 13.73 -13.26 -6.46
N LEU A 83 14.30 -12.11 -6.84
CA LEU A 83 15.75 -11.97 -6.89
C LEU A 83 16.36 -11.97 -5.48
N ALA A 84 15.75 -11.28 -4.53
CA ALA A 84 16.20 -11.27 -3.14
C ALA A 84 16.20 -12.69 -2.55
N ALA A 85 15.11 -13.43 -2.73
CA ALA A 85 14.96 -14.80 -2.27
C ALA A 85 16.01 -15.73 -2.90
N ARG A 86 16.20 -15.65 -4.23
CA ARG A 86 17.21 -16.43 -4.93
C ARG A 86 18.63 -16.14 -4.46
N LEU A 87 18.99 -14.87 -4.25
CA LEU A 87 20.31 -14.48 -3.76
C LEU A 87 20.57 -14.92 -2.30
N GLU A 88 19.52 -15.07 -1.51
CA GLU A 88 19.59 -15.55 -0.13
C GLU A 88 19.40 -17.07 -0.01
N GLY A 89 19.15 -17.77 -1.12
CA GLY A 89 18.97 -19.22 -1.13
C GLY A 89 17.70 -19.70 -0.42
N VAL A 90 16.65 -18.84 -0.39
CA VAL A 90 15.37 -19.15 0.25
C VAL A 90 14.22 -19.10 -0.77
N GLN A 91 13.11 -19.77 -0.46
CA GLN A 91 11.87 -19.63 -1.18
C GLN A 91 10.92 -18.74 -0.40
N ILE A 92 10.11 -17.92 -1.11
CA ILE A 92 9.07 -17.12 -0.46
C ILE A 92 7.90 -18.05 -0.12
N PRO A 93 7.57 -18.22 1.18
CA PRO A 93 6.57 -19.19 1.63
C PRO A 93 5.15 -18.64 1.46
N LEU A 94 4.68 -18.55 0.20
CA LEU A 94 3.39 -17.90 -0.13
C LEU A 94 2.20 -18.50 0.63
N GLN A 95 2.19 -19.81 0.83
CA GLN A 95 1.10 -20.47 1.55
C GLN A 95 1.11 -20.08 3.03
N GLU A 96 2.26 -20.08 3.68
CA GLU A 96 2.41 -19.67 5.09
C GLU A 96 2.04 -18.17 5.27
N ILE A 97 2.40 -17.31 4.30
CA ILE A 97 2.01 -15.90 4.31
C ILE A 97 0.49 -15.75 4.22
N LYS A 98 -0.20 -16.54 3.38
CA LYS A 98 -1.67 -16.53 3.30
C LYS A 98 -2.32 -17.03 4.61
N GLU A 99 -1.76 -18.05 5.22
CA GLU A 99 -2.21 -18.56 6.52
C GLU A 99 -2.00 -17.52 7.63
N GLN A 100 -0.89 -16.79 7.59
CA GLN A 100 -0.64 -15.68 8.51
C GLN A 100 -1.65 -14.54 8.30
N ILE A 101 -1.97 -14.18 7.06
CA ILE A 101 -3.01 -13.19 6.76
C ILE A 101 -4.36 -13.65 7.33
N ALA A 102 -4.75 -14.91 7.08
CA ALA A 102 -5.99 -15.49 7.62
C ALA A 102 -6.01 -15.49 9.17
N PHE A 103 -4.86 -15.76 9.80
CA PHE A 103 -4.75 -15.65 11.26
C PHE A 103 -4.93 -14.20 11.74
N LEU A 104 -4.28 -13.23 11.07
CA LEU A 104 -4.43 -11.82 11.40
C LEU A 104 -5.88 -11.32 11.25
N GLU A 105 -6.61 -11.85 10.28
CA GLU A 105 -8.05 -11.59 10.14
C GLU A 105 -8.88 -12.11 11.32
N THR A 106 -8.43 -13.12 12.04
CA THR A 106 -9.09 -13.55 13.29
C THR A 106 -8.77 -12.65 14.47
N LYS A 107 -7.62 -12.00 14.44
CA LYS A 107 -7.09 -11.17 15.53
C LYS A 107 -7.52 -9.70 15.44
N TYR A 108 -7.60 -9.17 14.21
CA TYR A 108 -7.91 -7.78 13.94
C TYR A 108 -9.20 -7.64 13.13
N GLU A 109 -9.98 -6.62 13.42
CA GLU A 109 -11.27 -6.37 12.74
C GLU A 109 -11.06 -6.00 11.26
N HIS A 110 -10.01 -5.22 10.98
CA HIS A 110 -9.65 -4.79 9.63
C HIS A 110 -8.14 -4.86 9.39
N LEU A 111 -7.74 -5.13 8.13
CA LEU A 111 -6.34 -5.18 7.71
C LEU A 111 -6.06 -4.26 6.53
N ILE A 112 -4.84 -3.71 6.50
CA ILE A 112 -4.23 -3.14 5.30
C ILE A 112 -3.03 -4.01 4.94
N LEU A 113 -3.06 -4.61 3.75
CA LEU A 113 -1.94 -5.38 3.22
C LEU A 113 -1.14 -4.51 2.26
N GLU A 114 0.12 -4.24 2.55
CA GLU A 114 0.97 -3.45 1.65
C GLU A 114 1.80 -4.33 0.73
N GLY A 115 1.62 -4.18 -0.58
CA GLY A 115 2.38 -4.88 -1.60
C GLY A 115 3.84 -4.42 -1.72
N ALA A 116 4.70 -5.26 -2.27
CA ALA A 116 6.09 -4.93 -2.62
C ALA A 116 6.18 -4.46 -4.08
N GLY A 117 6.68 -3.23 -4.29
CA GLY A 117 6.80 -2.63 -5.63
C GLY A 117 5.45 -2.35 -6.30
N GLY A 118 5.38 -2.60 -7.61
CA GLY A 118 4.17 -2.45 -8.43
C GLY A 118 3.49 -3.78 -8.75
N LEU A 119 2.55 -3.76 -9.70
CA LEU A 119 1.68 -4.90 -10.03
C LEU A 119 2.43 -6.12 -10.57
N TYR A 120 3.33 -5.91 -11.53
CA TYR A 120 4.08 -6.98 -12.21
C TYR A 120 5.47 -7.21 -11.59
N VAL A 121 5.59 -7.00 -10.28
CA VAL A 121 6.81 -7.36 -9.55
C VAL A 121 6.81 -8.85 -9.29
N PRO A 122 7.79 -9.62 -9.81
CA PRO A 122 7.85 -11.06 -9.61
C PRO A 122 8.13 -11.42 -8.15
N ILE A 123 7.34 -12.33 -7.63
CA ILE A 123 7.50 -12.94 -6.30
C ILE A 123 8.32 -14.21 -6.41
N THR A 124 8.12 -14.98 -7.47
CA THR A 124 8.86 -16.22 -7.71
C THR A 124 9.59 -16.19 -9.06
N ASP A 125 10.56 -17.08 -9.25
CA ASP A 125 11.33 -17.21 -10.50
C ASP A 125 10.47 -17.73 -11.66
N GLU A 126 9.35 -18.42 -11.37
CA GLU A 126 8.37 -18.89 -12.37
C GLU A 126 7.47 -17.79 -12.90
N GLY A 127 7.61 -16.56 -12.40
CA GLY A 127 6.86 -15.40 -12.87
C GLY A 127 5.53 -15.16 -12.17
N TYR A 128 5.28 -15.78 -11.01
CA TYR A 128 4.17 -15.39 -10.16
C TYR A 128 4.43 -13.99 -9.59
N CYS A 129 3.56 -13.05 -9.94
CA CYS A 129 3.73 -11.63 -9.65
C CYS A 129 2.84 -11.15 -8.51
N MET A 130 3.09 -9.93 -8.04
CA MET A 130 2.28 -9.29 -7.01
C MET A 130 0.80 -9.20 -7.40
N ILE A 131 0.48 -8.99 -8.69
CA ILE A 131 -0.90 -8.94 -9.18
C ILE A 131 -1.60 -10.31 -9.08
N ASP A 132 -0.86 -11.43 -9.24
CA ASP A 132 -1.40 -12.77 -9.06
C ASP A 132 -1.76 -13.01 -7.60
N PHE A 133 -0.90 -12.57 -6.69
CA PHE A 133 -1.14 -12.64 -5.25
C PHE A 133 -2.36 -11.79 -4.83
N MET A 134 -2.50 -10.57 -5.38
CA MET A 134 -3.68 -9.73 -5.15
C MET A 134 -4.97 -10.39 -5.68
N GLN A 135 -4.91 -11.01 -6.84
CA GLN A 135 -6.06 -11.70 -7.44
C GLN A 135 -6.53 -12.87 -6.58
N GLU A 136 -5.61 -13.67 -6.04
CA GLU A 136 -5.93 -14.79 -5.15
C GLU A 136 -6.54 -14.32 -3.82
N LEU A 137 -6.01 -13.25 -3.22
CA LEU A 137 -6.53 -12.69 -1.97
C LEU A 137 -7.89 -12.02 -2.15
N SER A 138 -8.20 -11.53 -3.35
CA SER A 138 -9.49 -10.95 -3.72
C SER A 138 -9.94 -9.74 -2.87
N TYR A 139 -9.01 -9.03 -2.21
CA TYR A 139 -9.33 -7.80 -1.47
C TYR A 139 -9.42 -6.60 -2.43
N PRO A 140 -10.26 -5.59 -2.10
CA PRO A 140 -10.28 -4.35 -2.86
C PRO A 140 -8.92 -3.64 -2.78
N VAL A 141 -8.48 -3.09 -3.90
CA VAL A 141 -7.17 -2.47 -4.05
C VAL A 141 -7.27 -0.94 -3.96
N ILE A 142 -6.44 -0.31 -3.14
CA ILE A 142 -6.10 1.11 -3.24
C ILE A 142 -4.79 1.21 -4.04
N LEU A 143 -4.84 2.00 -5.14
CA LEU A 143 -3.68 2.24 -5.98
C LEU A 143 -3.00 3.56 -5.57
N VAL A 144 -1.75 3.48 -5.14
CA VAL A 144 -0.90 4.66 -4.91
C VAL A 144 -0.22 5.04 -6.22
N ALA A 145 -0.31 6.31 -6.58
CA ALA A 145 0.33 6.87 -7.77
C ALA A 145 1.09 8.14 -7.40
N ARG A 146 2.21 8.43 -8.07
CA ARG A 146 2.86 9.73 -7.94
C ARG A 146 2.00 10.82 -8.59
N ALA A 147 2.09 12.07 -8.11
CA ALA A 147 1.27 13.16 -8.64
C ALA A 147 1.85 13.82 -9.92
N GLY A 148 3.17 13.80 -10.09
CA GLY A 148 3.90 14.54 -11.14
C GLY A 148 3.85 13.93 -12.53
N LEU A 149 4.68 14.47 -13.41
CA LEU A 149 4.76 14.11 -14.83
C LEU A 149 4.96 12.61 -15.06
N GLY A 150 4.24 12.04 -16.05
CA GLY A 150 4.28 10.62 -16.41
C GLY A 150 3.29 9.75 -15.64
N THR A 151 2.60 10.29 -14.63
CA THR A 151 1.67 9.50 -13.81
C THR A 151 0.46 8.99 -14.58
N ILE A 152 -0.07 9.77 -15.53
CA ILE A 152 -1.25 9.37 -16.33
C ILE A 152 -1.02 8.00 -16.96
N ASN A 153 0.10 7.84 -17.69
CA ASN A 153 0.43 6.57 -18.34
C ASN A 153 0.55 5.40 -17.36
N HIS A 154 1.34 5.56 -16.29
CA HIS A 154 1.56 4.48 -15.32
C HIS A 154 0.29 4.11 -14.57
N THR A 155 -0.53 5.09 -14.23
CA THR A 155 -1.77 4.89 -13.48
C THR A 155 -2.83 4.20 -14.35
N VAL A 156 -3.01 4.66 -15.59
CA VAL A 156 -3.96 4.05 -16.53
C VAL A 156 -3.58 2.60 -16.82
N LEU A 157 -2.32 2.31 -17.16
CA LEU A 157 -1.87 0.93 -17.42
C LEU A 157 -2.03 0.03 -16.18
N SER A 158 -1.78 0.55 -14.98
CA SER A 158 -1.99 -0.20 -13.73
C SER A 158 -3.47 -0.52 -13.51
N ILE A 159 -4.36 0.43 -13.75
CA ILE A 159 -5.81 0.24 -13.62
C ILE A 159 -6.33 -0.76 -14.66
N GLU A 160 -5.87 -0.68 -15.91
CA GLU A 160 -6.24 -1.64 -16.96
C GLU A 160 -5.80 -3.07 -16.59
N ALA A 161 -4.58 -3.22 -16.04
CA ALA A 161 -4.09 -4.51 -15.58
C ALA A 161 -4.95 -5.09 -14.44
N LEU A 162 -5.34 -4.27 -13.46
CA LEU A 162 -6.23 -4.68 -12.37
C LEU A 162 -7.61 -5.07 -12.89
N LYS A 163 -8.22 -4.25 -13.76
CA LYS A 163 -9.53 -4.53 -14.38
C LYS A 163 -9.49 -5.83 -15.20
N LYS A 164 -8.43 -6.05 -15.99
CA LYS A 164 -8.25 -7.27 -16.78
C LYS A 164 -8.23 -8.54 -15.91
N ARG A 165 -7.77 -8.44 -14.67
CA ARG A 165 -7.75 -9.53 -13.69
C ARG A 165 -9.02 -9.60 -12.82
N ASN A 166 -10.03 -8.76 -13.07
CA ASN A 166 -11.23 -8.61 -12.25
C ASN A 166 -10.92 -8.27 -10.78
N ILE A 167 -9.82 -7.55 -10.52
CA ILE A 167 -9.46 -7.08 -9.20
C ILE A 167 -10.23 -5.80 -8.91
N SER A 168 -10.95 -5.78 -7.80
CA SER A 168 -11.76 -4.64 -7.38
C SER A 168 -10.87 -3.46 -6.98
N ILE A 169 -11.18 -2.25 -7.48
CA ILE A 169 -10.40 -1.04 -7.22
C ILE A 169 -11.22 -0.09 -6.34
N ALA A 170 -10.75 0.17 -5.13
CA ALA A 170 -11.38 1.08 -4.18
C ALA A 170 -11.19 2.55 -4.58
N GLY A 171 -10.01 2.89 -5.12
CA GLY A 171 -9.68 4.22 -5.58
C GLY A 171 -8.19 4.45 -5.71
N ILE A 172 -7.83 5.70 -6.03
CA ILE A 172 -6.45 6.15 -6.21
C ILE A 172 -6.11 7.14 -5.12
N ILE A 173 -4.93 7.01 -4.52
CA ILE A 173 -4.32 8.05 -3.69
C ILE A 173 -3.07 8.55 -4.40
N PHE A 174 -3.05 9.84 -4.72
CA PHE A 174 -1.87 10.48 -5.28
C PHE A 174 -0.91 10.90 -4.17
N ASN A 175 0.38 10.63 -4.36
CA ASN A 175 1.45 11.05 -3.47
C ASN A 175 2.43 11.95 -4.23
N GLN A 176 2.64 13.15 -3.74
CA GLN A 176 3.57 14.11 -4.30
C GLN A 176 4.97 13.83 -3.73
N LEU A 177 5.90 13.45 -4.59
CA LEU A 177 7.25 13.06 -4.20
C LEU A 177 8.25 14.22 -4.23
N ASN A 178 7.93 15.25 -5.02
CA ASN A 178 8.76 16.43 -5.21
C ASN A 178 7.87 17.68 -5.22
N VAL A 179 8.49 18.85 -5.18
CA VAL A 179 7.81 20.11 -5.45
C VAL A 179 7.61 20.21 -6.96
N ASP A 180 6.44 19.78 -7.42
CA ASP A 180 6.04 19.87 -8.82
C ASP A 180 5.07 21.05 -9.05
N ASP A 181 4.77 21.32 -10.32
CA ASP A 181 3.80 22.33 -10.71
C ASP A 181 2.37 21.87 -10.34
N HIS A 182 1.68 22.65 -9.53
CA HIS A 182 0.32 22.34 -9.07
C HIS A 182 -0.68 22.17 -10.23
N GLU A 183 -0.52 22.92 -11.33
CA GLU A 183 -1.41 22.80 -12.50
C GLU A 183 -1.24 21.43 -13.16
N ILE A 184 -0.01 20.93 -13.27
CA ILE A 184 0.30 19.60 -13.82
C ILE A 184 -0.33 18.50 -12.95
N GLU A 185 -0.23 18.62 -11.65
CA GLU A 185 -0.79 17.62 -10.73
C GLU A 185 -2.31 17.58 -10.76
N GLU A 186 -2.94 18.74 -10.80
CA GLU A 186 -4.40 18.83 -10.86
C GLU A 186 -4.94 18.29 -12.18
N ASP A 187 -4.32 18.64 -13.31
CA ASP A 187 -4.68 18.09 -14.62
C ASP A 187 -4.49 16.57 -14.66
N ASN A 188 -3.37 16.07 -14.14
CA ASN A 188 -3.11 14.63 -14.06
C ASN A 188 -4.23 13.89 -13.30
N ARG A 189 -4.69 14.42 -12.17
CA ARG A 189 -5.79 13.83 -11.38
C ARG A 189 -7.09 13.80 -12.17
N ILE A 190 -7.43 14.91 -12.83
CA ILE A 190 -8.61 15.04 -13.68
C ILE A 190 -8.55 14.04 -14.83
N MET A 191 -7.43 13.98 -15.54
CA MET A 191 -7.26 13.12 -16.71
C MET A 191 -7.28 11.64 -16.34
N VAL A 192 -6.60 11.22 -15.27
CA VAL A 192 -6.65 9.82 -14.80
C VAL A 192 -8.09 9.42 -14.46
N LYS A 193 -8.83 10.25 -13.73
CA LYS A 193 -10.24 10.00 -13.41
C LYS A 193 -11.09 9.89 -14.68
N LYS A 194 -10.89 10.78 -15.65
CA LYS A 194 -11.63 10.79 -16.92
C LYS A 194 -11.36 9.56 -17.78
N LEU A 195 -10.11 9.09 -17.81
CA LEU A 195 -9.71 7.94 -18.64
C LEU A 195 -10.07 6.58 -18.01
N THR A 196 -10.23 6.52 -16.70
CA THR A 196 -10.35 5.22 -16.01
C THR A 196 -11.67 5.02 -15.27
N ASP A 197 -12.44 6.10 -15.02
CA ASP A 197 -13.60 6.16 -14.13
C ASP A 197 -13.30 5.79 -12.66
N VAL A 198 -12.02 5.53 -12.32
CA VAL A 198 -11.63 5.22 -10.94
C VAL A 198 -11.55 6.51 -10.13
N PRO A 199 -12.18 6.58 -8.95
CA PRO A 199 -12.17 7.77 -8.14
C PRO A 199 -10.79 8.05 -7.52
N VAL A 200 -10.43 9.32 -7.46
CA VAL A 200 -9.35 9.80 -6.60
C VAL A 200 -9.94 9.98 -5.21
N ILE A 201 -9.42 9.23 -4.24
CA ILE A 201 -9.94 9.18 -2.86
C ILE A 201 -9.06 9.93 -1.86
N GLY A 202 -7.95 10.47 -2.32
CA GLY A 202 -7.06 11.28 -1.51
C GLY A 202 -5.81 11.72 -2.25
N SER A 203 -5.13 12.70 -1.69
CA SER A 203 -3.79 13.09 -2.12
C SER A 203 -2.94 13.48 -0.91
N VAL A 204 -1.64 13.26 -1.00
CA VAL A 204 -0.65 13.66 -0.01
C VAL A 204 0.29 14.66 -0.67
N PRO A 205 0.36 15.90 -0.19
CA PRO A 205 1.28 16.92 -0.72
C PRO A 205 2.73 16.59 -0.38
N TYR A 206 3.66 17.14 -1.14
CA TYR A 206 5.08 17.07 -0.80
C TYR A 206 5.34 17.73 0.57
N MET A 207 6.19 17.08 1.34
CA MET A 207 6.63 17.59 2.63
C MET A 207 8.05 17.10 2.91
N ASP A 208 8.93 18.03 3.24
CA ASP A 208 10.28 17.69 3.64
C ASP A 208 10.30 16.82 4.90
N ASN A 209 11.16 15.80 4.90
CA ASN A 209 11.30 14.84 6.00
C ASN A 209 9.98 14.19 6.43
N LEU A 210 9.09 13.93 5.46
CA LEU A 210 7.75 13.43 5.72
C LEU A 210 7.74 12.20 6.63
N ILE A 211 8.60 11.20 6.36
CA ILE A 211 8.66 9.97 7.15
C ILE A 211 8.92 10.27 8.63
N GLU A 212 9.84 11.18 8.95
CA GLU A 212 10.12 11.55 10.35
C GLU A 212 8.96 12.33 10.98
N ARG A 213 8.28 13.16 10.19
CA ARG A 213 7.16 13.97 10.63
C ARG A 213 5.87 13.18 10.84
N LEU A 214 5.77 11.96 10.31
CA LEU A 214 4.63 11.07 10.58
C LEU A 214 4.46 10.72 12.08
N LYS A 215 5.43 11.00 12.95
CA LYS A 215 5.25 10.92 14.41
C LYS A 215 4.34 12.01 14.99
N GLU A 216 4.20 13.15 14.28
CA GLU A 216 3.40 14.31 14.68
C GLU A 216 1.93 14.07 14.27
N GLU A 217 1.01 14.06 15.24
CA GLU A 217 -0.42 13.78 14.95
C GLU A 217 -1.02 14.86 14.07
N GLU A 218 -0.74 16.14 14.36
CA GLU A 218 -1.23 17.28 13.59
C GLU A 218 -0.80 17.22 12.12
N VAL A 219 0.41 16.74 11.84
CA VAL A 219 0.90 16.53 10.48
C VAL A 219 0.08 15.44 9.79
N ARG A 220 -0.15 14.32 10.44
CA ARG A 220 -0.99 13.24 9.87
C ARG A 220 -2.40 13.74 9.59
N ASP A 221 -3.00 14.50 10.51
CA ASP A 221 -4.33 15.09 10.34
C ASP A 221 -4.40 16.02 9.12
N GLN A 222 -3.41 16.89 8.97
CA GLN A 222 -3.31 17.77 7.81
C GLN A 222 -3.24 16.97 6.50
N LEU A 223 -2.42 15.91 6.47
CA LEU A 223 -2.20 15.11 5.26
C LEU A 223 -3.43 14.32 4.81
N ILE A 224 -4.29 13.91 5.74
CA ILE A 224 -5.52 13.16 5.43
C ILE A 224 -6.77 14.05 5.32
N SER A 225 -6.63 15.36 5.45
CA SER A 225 -7.78 16.29 5.52
C SER A 225 -8.64 16.33 4.28
N ASN A 226 -8.08 16.01 3.11
CA ASN A 226 -8.76 16.00 1.81
C ASN A 226 -9.24 14.59 1.37
N TRP A 227 -9.12 13.57 2.23
CA TRP A 227 -9.47 12.21 1.86
C TRP A 227 -10.96 11.95 1.87
N ASP A 228 -11.45 11.16 0.91
CA ASP A 228 -12.87 10.77 0.78
C ASP A 228 -13.24 9.75 1.87
N GLU A 229 -13.69 10.28 3.01
CA GLU A 229 -14.06 9.49 4.18
C GLU A 229 -15.19 8.50 3.88
N LYS A 230 -16.20 8.93 3.11
CA LYS A 230 -17.35 8.09 2.80
C LYS A 230 -16.92 6.86 2.03
N ARG A 231 -16.09 7.06 1.02
CA ARG A 231 -15.59 5.96 0.18
C ARG A 231 -14.64 5.05 0.94
N LEU A 232 -13.69 5.60 1.68
CA LEU A 232 -12.75 4.80 2.47
C LEU A 232 -13.46 3.93 3.51
N LYS A 233 -14.44 4.47 4.22
CA LYS A 233 -15.27 3.68 5.14
C LYS A 233 -16.10 2.63 4.40
N GLY A 234 -16.72 2.99 3.28
CA GLY A 234 -17.53 2.07 2.49
C GLY A 234 -16.75 0.87 1.96
N VAL A 235 -15.47 1.03 1.63
CA VAL A 235 -14.60 -0.08 1.21
C VAL A 235 -14.42 -1.10 2.33
N LEU A 236 -14.18 -0.66 3.56
CA LEU A 236 -14.05 -1.56 4.71
C LEU A 236 -15.38 -2.18 5.16
N LEU A 237 -16.48 -1.43 5.05
CA LEU A 237 -17.79 -1.90 5.49
C LEU A 237 -18.54 -2.69 4.41
N ASN A 238 -17.90 -2.98 3.27
CA ASN A 238 -18.48 -3.69 2.12
C ASN A 238 -19.77 -3.05 1.58
N ASP A 239 -19.87 -1.71 1.62
CA ASP A 239 -21.00 -1.01 1.04
C ASP A 239 -21.02 -1.19 -0.49
N ALA A 240 -22.16 -1.66 -1.02
CA ALA A 240 -22.33 -1.87 -2.45
C ALA A 240 -22.07 -0.55 -3.21
N GLY A 241 -21.08 -0.57 -4.12
CA GLY A 241 -20.69 0.62 -4.92
C GLY A 241 -19.44 1.36 -4.42
N SER A 242 -18.79 0.90 -3.34
CA SER A 242 -17.56 1.51 -2.82
C SER A 242 -16.31 1.14 -3.63
N ALA A 243 -16.35 0.07 -4.42
CA ALA A 243 -15.25 -0.34 -5.29
C ALA A 243 -15.71 -0.61 -6.73
N ILE A 244 -14.84 -0.34 -7.70
CA ILE A 244 -15.09 -0.55 -9.14
C ILE A 244 -14.44 -1.87 -9.57
N LYS A 245 -15.23 -2.70 -10.27
CA LYS A 245 -14.75 -3.96 -10.88
C LYS A 245 -14.24 -3.72 -12.29
#